data_c121492d3e4c53da6393a7ecd5c7ba99
#
_entry.id   c121492d3e4c53da6393a7ecd5c7ba99
#
_cell.length_a   1.000
_cell.length_b   1.000
_cell.length_c   1.000
_cell.angle_alpha   90.00
_cell.angle_beta   90.00
_cell.angle_gamma   90.00
#
_symmetry.space_group_name_H-M   'P 1'
#
loop_
_entity.id
_entity.type
_entity.pdbx_description
1 polymer ?
#
loop_
_entity_poly.entity_id
_entity_poly.type
_entity_poly.pdbx_seq_one_letter_code
_entity_poly.pdbx_strand_id
1 'polypeptide(L)'
;MTSVLVDTGPLVAYLCAPEEHHSWARAQMDAFTERLLTCEAVWTEAAYLVRKRGGDVDRLWTFLRRGAVQFSFDLEAEYESVATLMQRYASVPMDLADACLVRMSEVHRDCCVFTTDDDFLIYRRFGRQVIPLISPT
;
A
#
# COMPACT_ATOMS: atom_id res chain seq x y z
N MET A 1 -16.22 -1.65 -10.05
CA MET A 1 -15.33 -2.75 -9.59
C MET A 1 -14.41 -2.23 -8.50
N THR A 2 -14.35 -2.94 -7.38
CA THR A 2 -13.49 -2.57 -6.26
C THR A 2 -12.02 -2.77 -6.62
N SER A 3 -11.20 -1.77 -6.33
CA SER A 3 -9.75 -1.88 -6.46
C SER A 3 -9.13 -2.10 -5.09
N VAL A 4 -8.03 -2.85 -5.03
CA VAL A 4 -7.26 -3.05 -3.81
C VAL A 4 -5.97 -2.24 -3.94
N LEU A 5 -5.75 -1.32 -3.01
CA LEU A 5 -4.56 -0.48 -2.96
C LEU A 5 -3.54 -1.15 -2.04
N VAL A 6 -2.40 -1.55 -2.59
CA VAL A 6 -1.44 -2.41 -1.89
C VAL A 6 -0.38 -1.57 -1.21
N ASP A 7 -0.28 -1.71 0.12
CA ASP A 7 0.74 -1.07 0.96
C ASP A 7 2.00 -1.93 1.02
N THR A 8 3.06 -1.35 1.57
CA THR A 8 4.38 -1.96 1.69
C THR A 8 4.37 -3.22 2.57
N GLY A 9 3.71 -3.18 3.72
CA GLY A 9 3.73 -4.27 4.70
C GLY A 9 3.34 -5.62 4.13
N PRO A 10 2.19 -5.75 3.47
CA PRO A 10 1.78 -7.02 2.87
C PRO A 10 2.73 -7.54 1.80
N LEU A 11 3.35 -6.66 1.00
CA LEU A 11 4.33 -7.07 -0.01
C LEU A 11 5.56 -7.68 0.64
N VAL A 12 6.08 -7.01 1.68
CA VAL A 12 7.24 -7.50 2.42
C VAL A 12 6.89 -8.81 3.12
N ALA A 13 5.73 -8.90 3.75
CA ALA A 13 5.28 -10.10 4.44
C ALA A 13 5.11 -11.27 3.47
N TYR A 14 4.58 -11.02 2.28
CA TYR A 14 4.45 -12.05 1.25
C TYR A 14 5.81 -12.63 0.83
N LEU A 15 6.83 -11.76 0.69
CA LEU A 15 8.14 -12.15 0.16
C LEU A 15 9.14 -12.60 1.21
N CYS A 16 8.85 -12.40 2.51
CA CYS A 16 9.78 -12.69 3.60
C CYS A 16 9.12 -13.65 4.58
N ALA A 17 9.45 -14.95 4.49
CA ALA A 17 8.83 -15.99 5.31
C ALA A 17 8.92 -15.75 6.82
N PRO A 18 9.99 -15.14 7.38
CA PRO A 18 10.06 -14.87 8.82
C PRO A 18 9.11 -13.78 9.32
N GLU A 19 8.47 -13.03 8.42
CA GLU A 19 7.56 -11.96 8.83
C GLU A 19 6.32 -12.52 9.53
N GLU A 20 5.85 -11.79 10.56
CA GLU A 20 4.70 -12.16 11.38
C GLU A 20 3.45 -12.45 10.54
N HIS A 21 3.19 -11.63 9.52
CA HIS A 21 1.97 -11.72 8.72
C HIS A 21 2.18 -12.44 7.39
N HIS A 22 3.25 -13.25 7.27
CA HIS A 22 3.59 -13.93 6.01
C HIS A 22 2.44 -14.79 5.48
N SER A 23 1.92 -15.70 6.31
CA SER A 23 0.85 -16.62 5.90
C SER A 23 -0.43 -15.88 5.53
N TRP A 24 -0.78 -14.84 6.32
CA TRP A 24 -1.95 -14.01 6.04
C TRP A 24 -1.80 -13.27 4.70
N ALA A 25 -0.65 -12.63 4.47
CA ALA A 25 -0.40 -11.90 3.24
C ALA A 25 -0.47 -12.82 2.02
N ARG A 26 0.11 -14.01 2.11
CA ARG A 26 0.06 -14.99 1.01
C ARG A 26 -1.36 -15.43 0.72
N ALA A 27 -2.13 -15.76 1.75
CA ALA A 27 -3.51 -16.19 1.58
C ALA A 27 -4.37 -15.10 0.93
N GLN A 28 -4.20 -13.83 1.37
CA GLN A 28 -4.94 -12.71 0.81
C GLN A 28 -4.56 -12.46 -0.65
N MET A 29 -3.27 -12.35 -0.94
CA MET A 29 -2.78 -12.08 -2.31
C MET A 29 -3.24 -13.16 -3.29
N ASP A 30 -3.17 -14.42 -2.88
CA ASP A 30 -3.54 -15.54 -3.74
C ASP A 30 -5.05 -15.61 -3.99
N ALA A 31 -5.86 -15.02 -3.11
CA ALA A 31 -7.31 -15.03 -3.22
C ALA A 31 -7.89 -13.83 -3.96
N PHE A 32 -7.15 -12.74 -4.14
CA PHE A 32 -7.69 -11.55 -4.79
C PHE A 32 -8.04 -11.80 -6.24
N THR A 33 -9.25 -11.36 -6.62
CA THR A 33 -9.69 -11.27 -8.01
C THR A 33 -9.80 -9.82 -8.47
N GLU A 34 -9.68 -8.87 -7.53
CA GLU A 34 -9.72 -7.43 -7.78
C GLU A 34 -8.42 -6.95 -8.42
N ARG A 35 -8.48 -5.75 -9.01
CA ARG A 35 -7.25 -5.08 -9.48
C ARG A 35 -6.42 -4.67 -8.26
N LEU A 36 -5.13 -5.00 -8.28
CA LEU A 36 -4.19 -4.60 -7.25
C LEU A 36 -3.38 -3.41 -7.77
N LEU A 37 -3.55 -2.27 -7.12
CA LEU A 37 -2.95 -1.00 -7.52
C LEU A 37 -2.01 -0.50 -6.43
N THR A 38 -0.94 0.19 -6.84
CA THR A 38 0.02 0.76 -5.90
C THR A 38 0.71 1.98 -6.51
N CYS A 39 1.76 2.45 -5.88
CA CYS A 39 2.55 3.59 -6.34
C CYS A 39 4.03 3.33 -6.14
N GLU A 40 4.86 4.14 -6.80
CA GLU A 40 6.31 3.98 -6.75
C GLU A 40 6.88 4.20 -5.34
N ALA A 41 6.26 5.07 -4.54
CA ALA A 41 6.69 5.30 -3.16
C ALA A 41 6.60 3.99 -2.33
N VAL A 42 5.51 3.25 -2.48
CA VAL A 42 5.36 1.93 -1.85
C VAL A 42 6.43 0.97 -2.36
N TRP A 43 6.67 0.96 -3.68
CA TRP A 43 7.64 0.05 -4.28
C TRP A 43 9.06 0.32 -3.81
N THR A 44 9.42 1.59 -3.66
CA THR A 44 10.73 2.01 -3.14
C THR A 44 10.95 1.47 -1.73
N GLU A 45 9.97 1.64 -0.86
CA GLU A 45 10.05 1.16 0.52
C GLU A 45 10.08 -0.37 0.57
N ALA A 46 9.24 -1.03 -0.23
CA ALA A 46 9.19 -2.48 -0.28
C ALA A 46 10.52 -3.08 -0.76
N ALA A 47 11.12 -2.51 -1.80
CA ALA A 47 12.41 -2.98 -2.31
C ALA A 47 13.51 -2.88 -1.25
N TYR A 48 13.54 -1.77 -0.52
CA TYR A 48 14.49 -1.57 0.57
C TYR A 48 14.30 -2.62 1.67
N LEU A 49 13.06 -2.80 2.13
CA LEU A 49 12.77 -3.69 3.27
C LEU A 49 12.96 -5.17 2.90
N VAL A 50 12.56 -5.58 1.70
CA VAL A 50 12.76 -6.95 1.23
C VAL A 50 14.26 -7.28 1.21
N ARG A 51 15.08 -6.37 0.66
CA ARG A 51 16.53 -6.56 0.64
C ARG A 51 17.10 -6.64 2.04
N LYS A 52 16.72 -5.72 2.91
CA LYS A 52 17.22 -5.64 4.29
C LYS A 52 16.92 -6.93 5.07
N ARG A 53 15.79 -7.58 4.78
CA ARG A 53 15.36 -8.80 5.47
C ARG A 53 15.79 -10.08 4.76
N GLY A 54 16.63 -9.96 3.74
CA GLY A 54 17.21 -11.12 3.06
C GLY A 54 16.29 -11.78 2.05
N GLY A 55 15.21 -11.13 1.66
CA GLY A 55 14.30 -11.61 0.61
C GLY A 55 14.83 -11.32 -0.79
N ASP A 56 14.13 -11.85 -1.77
CA ASP A 56 14.49 -11.70 -3.19
C ASP A 56 13.73 -10.52 -3.81
N VAL A 57 14.45 -9.41 -4.02
CA VAL A 57 13.89 -8.18 -4.60
C VAL A 57 13.37 -8.42 -6.02
N ASP A 58 13.95 -9.35 -6.78
CA ASP A 58 13.50 -9.65 -8.14
C ASP A 58 12.03 -10.12 -8.17
N ARG A 59 11.53 -10.70 -7.09
CA ARG A 59 10.14 -11.15 -7.00
C ARG A 59 9.16 -9.98 -6.99
N LEU A 60 9.56 -8.80 -6.52
CA LEU A 60 8.74 -7.59 -6.65
C LEU A 60 8.49 -7.26 -8.12
N TRP A 61 9.53 -7.33 -8.95
CA TRP A 61 9.39 -7.06 -10.37
C TRP A 61 8.51 -8.09 -11.07
N THR A 62 8.50 -9.33 -10.58
CA THR A 62 7.63 -10.38 -11.11
C THR A 62 6.14 -10.03 -10.97
N PHE A 63 5.72 -9.41 -9.86
CA PHE A 63 4.34 -8.93 -9.71
C PHE A 63 3.96 -7.97 -10.84
N LEU A 64 4.85 -7.05 -11.18
CA LEU A 64 4.60 -6.07 -12.24
C LEU A 64 4.62 -6.72 -13.62
N ARG A 65 5.59 -7.61 -13.89
CA ARG A 65 5.71 -8.28 -15.19
C ARG A 65 4.48 -9.11 -15.51
N ARG A 66 3.89 -9.74 -14.50
CA ARG A 66 2.70 -10.57 -14.65
C ARG A 66 1.40 -9.76 -14.65
N GLY A 67 1.47 -8.45 -14.42
CA GLY A 67 0.29 -7.61 -14.29
C GLY A 67 -0.53 -7.87 -13.04
N ALA A 68 0.02 -8.59 -12.05
CA ALA A 68 -0.67 -8.86 -10.79
C ALA A 68 -0.86 -7.58 -9.98
N VAL A 69 0.13 -6.68 -10.03
CA VAL A 69 0.09 -5.36 -9.38
C VAL A 69 0.45 -4.32 -10.42
N GLN A 70 -0.23 -3.19 -10.41
CA GLN A 70 0.00 -2.10 -11.37
C GLN A 70 0.24 -0.80 -10.62
N PHE A 71 1.14 0.04 -11.13
CA PHE A 71 1.24 1.43 -10.68
C PHE A 71 0.06 2.21 -11.24
N SER A 72 -0.61 2.97 -10.38
CA SER A 72 -1.82 3.69 -10.75
C SER A 72 -1.91 5.02 -10.02
N PHE A 73 -0.78 5.73 -9.89
CA PHE A 73 -0.74 7.00 -9.20
C PHE A 73 0.26 7.92 -9.86
N ASP A 74 -0.17 9.14 -10.14
CA ASP A 74 0.69 10.18 -10.73
C ASP A 74 0.99 11.21 -9.65
N LEU A 75 2.13 11.05 -8.97
CA LEU A 75 2.52 11.96 -7.89
C LEU A 75 2.70 13.38 -8.40
N GLU A 76 3.20 13.57 -9.62
CA GLU A 76 3.37 14.91 -10.17
C GLU A 76 2.03 15.63 -10.32
N ALA A 77 0.97 14.93 -10.68
CA ALA A 77 -0.36 15.51 -10.77
C ALA A 77 -0.99 15.74 -9.39
N GLU A 78 -0.63 14.92 -8.39
CA GLU A 78 -1.31 14.86 -7.09
C GLU A 78 -0.51 15.40 -5.92
N TYR A 79 0.68 15.97 -6.16
CA TYR A 79 1.60 16.28 -5.06
C TYR A 79 1.06 17.31 -4.06
N GLU A 80 0.22 18.26 -4.50
CA GLU A 80 -0.35 19.24 -3.57
C GLU A 80 -1.29 18.57 -2.55
N SER A 81 -2.13 17.62 -3.01
CA SER A 81 -2.98 16.84 -2.11
C SER A 81 -2.16 15.99 -1.16
N VAL A 82 -1.10 15.37 -1.66
CA VAL A 82 -0.18 14.55 -0.86
C VAL A 82 0.51 15.39 0.20
N ALA A 83 1.03 16.56 -0.16
CA ALA A 83 1.69 17.47 0.77
C ALA A 83 0.74 17.92 1.88
N THR A 84 -0.51 18.23 1.53
CA THR A 84 -1.53 18.62 2.51
C THR A 84 -1.81 17.50 3.51
N LEU A 85 -1.89 16.25 3.04
CA LEU A 85 -2.09 15.10 3.92
C LEU A 85 -0.93 14.93 4.89
N MET A 86 0.32 15.04 4.40
CA MET A 86 1.49 14.90 5.24
C MET A 86 1.56 15.98 6.32
N GLN A 87 1.11 17.20 6.01
CA GLN A 87 1.02 18.28 7.00
C GLN A 87 -0.05 17.98 8.05
N ARG A 88 -1.23 17.51 7.61
CA ARG A 88 -2.34 17.18 8.52
C ARG A 88 -1.93 16.10 9.52
N TYR A 89 -1.21 15.09 9.08
CA TYR A 89 -0.83 13.93 9.89
C TYR A 89 0.65 13.96 10.30
N ALA A 90 1.25 15.16 10.40
CA ALA A 90 2.67 15.31 10.75
C ALA A 90 3.04 14.67 12.09
N SER A 91 2.10 14.60 13.03
CA SER A 91 2.33 14.03 14.35
C SER A 91 2.20 12.51 14.42
N VAL A 92 1.63 11.88 13.41
CA VAL A 92 1.48 10.38 13.38
C VAL A 92 2.86 9.70 13.35
N PRO A 93 3.92 10.00 12.60
CA PRO A 93 4.05 10.82 11.39
C PRO A 93 3.68 10.04 10.12
N MET A 94 2.97 10.70 9.22
CA MET A 94 2.63 10.12 7.92
C MET A 94 3.83 10.22 6.98
N ASP A 95 4.27 9.10 6.41
CA ASP A 95 5.30 9.12 5.37
C ASP A 95 4.71 9.31 3.97
N LEU A 96 5.58 9.43 2.97
CA LEU A 96 5.15 9.67 1.59
C LEU A 96 4.31 8.52 1.04
N ALA A 97 4.70 7.27 1.31
CA ALA A 97 3.95 6.12 0.80
C ALA A 97 2.53 6.09 1.37
N ASP A 98 2.38 6.35 2.67
CA ASP A 98 1.08 6.44 3.33
C ASP A 98 0.22 7.53 2.71
N ALA A 99 0.78 8.72 2.52
CA ALA A 99 0.07 9.86 1.95
C ALA A 99 -0.39 9.56 0.52
N CYS A 100 0.45 8.92 -0.28
CA CYS A 100 0.08 8.50 -1.62
C CYS A 100 -1.09 7.52 -1.60
N LEU A 101 -1.08 6.54 -0.70
CA LEU A 101 -2.17 5.56 -0.60
C LEU A 101 -3.48 6.21 -0.15
N VAL A 102 -3.43 7.13 0.82
CA VAL A 102 -4.63 7.86 1.23
C VAL A 102 -5.20 8.64 0.04
N ARG A 103 -4.34 9.36 -0.70
CA ARG A 103 -4.80 10.08 -1.89
C ARG A 103 -5.34 9.15 -2.96
N MET A 104 -4.70 8.00 -3.18
CA MET A 104 -5.22 6.99 -4.10
C MET A 104 -6.62 6.52 -3.70
N SER A 105 -6.90 6.40 -2.40
CA SER A 105 -8.24 6.00 -1.93
C SER A 105 -9.30 7.04 -2.27
N GLU A 106 -8.90 8.30 -2.43
CA GLU A 106 -9.79 9.37 -2.85
C GLU A 106 -10.02 9.37 -4.35
N VAL A 107 -8.99 9.04 -5.12
CA VAL A 107 -9.05 8.98 -6.59
C VAL A 107 -9.81 7.72 -7.04
N HIS A 108 -9.52 6.58 -6.43
CA HIS A 108 -10.17 5.30 -6.68
C HIS A 108 -11.24 5.06 -5.62
N ARG A 109 -12.37 5.71 -5.73
CA ARG A 109 -13.39 5.76 -4.66
C ARG A 109 -13.88 4.41 -4.18
N ASP A 110 -14.10 3.47 -5.10
CA ASP A 110 -14.49 2.10 -4.77
C ASP A 110 -13.22 1.27 -4.58
N CYS A 111 -12.71 1.30 -3.35
CA CYS A 111 -11.43 0.66 -3.04
C CYS A 111 -11.36 0.24 -1.58
N CYS A 112 -10.35 -0.58 -1.29
CA CYS A 112 -9.87 -0.81 0.08
C CYS A 112 -8.34 -0.81 0.06
N VAL A 113 -7.73 -0.51 1.19
CA VAL A 113 -6.27 -0.51 1.36
C VAL A 113 -5.86 -1.80 2.05
N PHE A 114 -4.96 -2.53 1.40
CA PHE A 114 -4.40 -3.79 1.90
C PHE A 114 -3.11 -3.44 2.64
N THR A 115 -3.16 -3.53 3.98
CA THR A 115 -2.09 -3.02 4.85
C THR A 115 -1.96 -3.84 6.13
N THR A 116 -0.75 -3.80 6.70
CA THR A 116 -0.47 -4.30 8.05
C THR A 116 -0.23 -3.15 9.03
N ASP A 117 -0.38 -1.89 8.59
CA ASP A 117 -0.06 -0.70 9.38
C ASP A 117 -1.31 -0.13 10.04
N ASP A 118 -1.34 -0.15 11.38
CA ASP A 118 -2.45 0.37 12.17
C ASP A 118 -2.65 1.88 12.02
N ASP A 119 -1.67 2.61 11.50
CA ASP A 119 -1.83 4.05 11.26
C ASP A 119 -2.97 4.33 10.27
N PHE A 120 -3.32 3.39 9.40
CA PHE A 120 -4.46 3.53 8.50
C PHE A 120 -5.80 3.54 9.23
N LEU A 121 -5.85 3.15 10.49
CA LEU A 121 -7.03 3.35 11.33
C LEU A 121 -7.19 4.81 11.76
N ILE A 122 -6.11 5.59 11.73
CA ILE A 122 -6.08 7.00 12.10
C ILE A 122 -6.41 7.88 10.91
N TYR A 123 -5.81 7.57 9.74
CA TYR A 123 -5.99 8.36 8.52
C TYR A 123 -7.44 8.36 8.06
N ARG A 124 -7.84 9.46 7.43
CA ARG A 124 -9.18 9.62 6.85
C ARG A 124 -9.06 10.05 5.39
N ARG A 125 -9.96 9.58 4.56
CA ARG A 125 -10.09 10.08 3.20
C ARG A 125 -11.19 11.13 3.12
N PHE A 126 -11.09 12.04 2.18
CA PHE A 126 -12.03 13.16 2.01
C PHE A 126 -12.18 13.97 3.31
N GLY A 127 -11.11 14.05 4.09
CA GLY A 127 -11.06 14.81 5.33
C GLY A 127 -11.62 14.10 6.56
N ARG A 128 -12.59 13.20 6.44
CA ARG A 128 -13.24 12.61 7.62
C ARG A 128 -13.80 11.19 7.45
N GLN A 129 -13.74 10.60 6.27
CA GLN A 129 -14.26 9.25 6.06
C GLN A 129 -13.22 8.21 6.44
N VAL A 130 -13.67 7.16 7.10
CA VAL A 130 -12.83 5.99 7.37
C VAL A 130 -12.43 5.35 6.04
N ILE A 131 -11.17 4.98 5.93
CA ILE A 131 -10.66 4.28 4.75
C ILE A 131 -10.99 2.79 4.90
N PRO A 132 -11.66 2.15 3.93
CA PRO A 132 -11.87 0.72 3.99
C PRO A 132 -10.55 -0.04 3.94
N LEU A 133 -10.34 -0.99 4.84
CA LEU A 133 -9.09 -1.71 4.98
C LEU A 133 -9.26 -3.22 4.84
N ILE A 134 -8.24 -3.88 4.31
CA ILE A 134 -7.99 -5.31 4.49
C ILE A 134 -6.72 -5.41 5.31
N SER A 135 -6.85 -5.83 6.55
CA SER A 135 -5.76 -5.90 7.50
C SER A 135 -5.88 -7.17 8.36
N PRO A 136 -4.76 -7.60 9.00
CA PRO A 136 -4.78 -8.86 9.77
C PRO A 136 -5.54 -8.76 11.10
N THR A 137 -6.07 -7.61 11.45
CA THR A 137 -6.81 -7.42 12.72
C THR A 137 -8.28 -7.15 12.50
#